data_792b6943f7c05811db41564bf144d47c
#
_entry.id   792b6943f7c05811db41564bf144d47c
#
_cell.length_a   1.000
_cell.length_b   1.000
_cell.length_c   1.000
_cell.angle_alpha   90.00
_cell.angle_beta   90.00
_cell.angle_gamma   90.00
#
_symmetry.space_group_name_H-M   'P 1'
#
loop_
_entity.id
_entity.type
_entity.pdbx_description
1 polymer ?
#
loop_
_entity_poly.entity_id
_entity_poly.type
_entity_poly.pdbx_seq_one_letter_code
_entity_poly.pdbx_strand_id
1 'polypeptide(L)'
;MNVLLIGAGAVGQAYGYHFQRGGAAVTFFVRERYADEARRGFGLYPLNRRNPREAPVHFEGFEVLTEMSEVAEHRWDVIVLCVPGPALRSGRWLAELGPLVGDATLLNLTPDLEDYELVAEHVPEAQVVNGMIGLSSFTAPLPGATVPKPGIAYWVPPFTKMGFSGPTERTRRVVDALDQGGLPSKVVDDTREQSAFGSPILQFLVAVLELCHWRFDELRRRRDLLALHHRATHEAFEVASTRLGKPVPLGVRLIRPWVLRLATRLVRFVAPFDMAVFLQKHFTKVGDQTEFRLRTLVATAEAQGNPSAAMQTVLDALIEARANS
;
A
#
# COMPACT_ATOMS: atom_id res chain seq x y z
N MET A 1 24.02 1.16 7.02
CA MET A 1 23.29 0.83 5.80
C MET A 1 22.80 2.11 5.16
N ASN A 2 23.08 2.33 3.88
CA ASN A 2 22.63 3.49 3.10
C ASN A 2 21.33 3.16 2.39
N VAL A 3 20.27 3.89 2.69
CA VAL A 3 18.92 3.63 2.16
C VAL A 3 18.43 4.84 1.37
N LEU A 4 18.15 4.62 0.09
CA LEU A 4 17.50 5.60 -0.77
C LEU A 4 16.00 5.30 -0.86
N LEU A 5 15.14 6.27 -0.57
CA LEU A 5 13.70 6.16 -0.75
C LEU A 5 13.27 7.00 -1.95
N ILE A 6 12.74 6.34 -2.97
CA ILE A 6 12.17 7.01 -4.14
C ILE A 6 10.75 7.46 -3.80
N GLY A 7 10.62 8.73 -3.44
CA GLY A 7 9.37 9.35 -3.01
C GLY A 7 9.25 9.55 -1.50
N ALA A 8 8.89 10.77 -1.10
CA ALA A 8 8.66 11.18 0.29
C ALA A 8 7.15 11.34 0.61
N GLY A 9 6.32 10.47 0.05
CA GLY A 9 4.90 10.37 0.41
C GLY A 9 4.69 9.75 1.81
N ALA A 10 3.44 9.53 2.19
CA ALA A 10 3.11 9.03 3.54
C ALA A 10 3.79 7.68 3.85
N VAL A 11 3.85 6.76 2.88
CA VAL A 11 4.57 5.48 3.02
C VAL A 11 6.06 5.71 3.13
N GLY A 12 6.66 6.50 2.22
CA GLY A 12 8.10 6.76 2.21
C GLY A 12 8.58 7.39 3.52
N GLN A 13 7.85 8.38 4.04
CA GLN A 13 8.19 9.00 5.33
C GLN A 13 8.11 8.00 6.49
N ALA A 14 7.08 7.15 6.55
CA ALA A 14 6.96 6.13 7.60
C ALA A 14 8.10 5.10 7.52
N TYR A 15 8.39 4.56 6.34
CA TYR A 15 9.48 3.60 6.15
C TYR A 15 10.85 4.24 6.40
N GLY A 16 11.12 5.44 5.88
CA GLY A 16 12.37 6.16 6.09
C GLY A 16 12.64 6.42 7.57
N TYR A 17 11.62 6.83 8.32
CA TYR A 17 11.71 7.00 9.77
C TYR A 17 12.11 5.70 10.49
N HIS A 18 11.54 4.58 10.09
CA HIS A 18 11.88 3.30 10.72
C HIS A 18 13.25 2.79 10.26
N PHE A 19 13.66 2.99 9.01
CA PHE A 19 15.03 2.69 8.59
C PHE A 19 16.06 3.51 9.37
N GLN A 20 15.85 4.82 9.53
CA GLN A 20 16.76 5.65 10.31
C GLN A 20 16.83 5.21 11.78
N ARG A 21 15.71 4.87 12.38
CA ARG A 21 15.67 4.31 13.73
C ARG A 21 16.37 2.96 13.86
N GLY A 22 16.43 2.18 12.80
CA GLY A 22 17.19 0.94 12.69
C GLY A 22 18.67 1.17 12.37
N GLY A 23 19.15 2.43 12.44
CA GLY A 23 20.56 2.78 12.25
C GLY A 23 20.99 2.99 10.81
N ALA A 24 20.05 3.12 9.86
CA ALA A 24 20.37 3.42 8.47
C ALA A 24 20.62 4.93 8.27
N ALA A 25 21.56 5.26 7.38
CA ALA A 25 21.64 6.58 6.76
C ALA A 25 20.55 6.64 5.68
N VAL A 26 19.64 7.61 5.79
CA VAL A 26 18.45 7.74 4.94
C VAL A 26 18.63 8.91 3.98
N THR A 27 18.29 8.69 2.73
CA THR A 27 18.23 9.70 1.67
C THR A 27 16.90 9.58 0.95
N PHE A 28 16.26 10.72 0.69
CA PHE A 28 15.04 10.78 -0.12
C PHE A 28 15.34 11.32 -1.51
N PHE A 29 14.89 10.61 -2.55
CA PHE A 29 14.83 11.14 -3.91
C PHE A 29 13.43 11.68 -4.16
N VAL A 30 13.33 12.98 -4.43
CA VAL A 30 12.06 13.67 -4.64
C VAL A 30 12.13 14.58 -5.87
N ARG A 31 10.98 14.89 -6.46
CA ARG A 31 10.93 15.90 -7.51
C ARG A 31 11.32 17.27 -6.93
N GLU A 32 12.04 18.09 -7.68
CA GLU A 32 12.56 19.41 -7.26
C GLU A 32 11.52 20.26 -6.52
N ARG A 33 10.28 20.30 -7.01
CA ARG A 33 9.18 21.06 -6.37
C ARG A 33 8.86 20.67 -4.92
N TYR A 34 9.33 19.52 -4.44
CA TYR A 34 9.13 19.02 -3.07
C TYR A 34 10.42 19.05 -2.23
N ALA A 35 11.54 19.45 -2.82
CA ALA A 35 12.85 19.39 -2.17
C ALA A 35 12.92 20.26 -0.93
N ASP A 36 12.47 21.52 -1.02
CA ASP A 36 12.49 22.45 0.10
C ASP A 36 11.59 22.03 1.25
N GLU A 37 10.45 21.41 0.94
CA GLU A 37 9.59 20.83 1.98
C GLU A 37 10.29 19.66 2.67
N ALA A 38 10.91 18.76 1.90
CA ALA A 38 11.61 17.61 2.42
C ALA A 38 12.84 18.02 3.27
N ARG A 39 13.64 18.98 2.83
CA ARG A 39 14.82 19.49 3.57
C ARG A 39 14.49 20.10 4.93
N ARG A 40 13.24 20.57 5.14
CA ARG A 40 12.77 21.07 6.46
C ARG A 40 12.46 19.96 7.46
N GLY A 41 12.52 18.70 7.03
CA GLY A 41 12.09 17.55 7.81
C GLY A 41 10.57 17.36 7.82
N PHE A 42 10.14 16.23 8.38
CA PHE A 42 8.76 15.78 8.36
C PHE A 42 8.17 15.70 9.77
N GLY A 43 6.90 16.07 9.92
CA GLY A 43 6.13 15.82 11.12
C GLY A 43 5.43 14.46 11.05
N LEU A 44 5.70 13.54 11.99
CA LEU A 44 5.13 12.21 11.99
C LEU A 44 4.28 11.94 13.23
N TYR A 45 3.14 11.26 13.02
CA TYR A 45 2.24 10.79 14.07
C TYR A 45 2.19 9.25 14.05
N PRO A 46 3.09 8.55 14.77
CA PRO A 46 3.03 7.09 14.94
C PRO A 46 1.91 6.71 15.91
N LEU A 47 0.68 6.49 15.40
CA LEU A 47 -0.56 6.36 16.18
C LEU A 47 -0.62 5.13 17.08
N ASN A 48 0.28 4.18 16.92
CA ASN A 48 0.44 3.06 17.85
C ASN A 48 1.08 3.45 19.19
N ARG A 49 1.79 4.59 19.23
CA ARG A 49 2.61 5.00 20.36
C ARG A 49 2.32 6.40 20.88
N ARG A 50 1.59 7.20 20.11
CA ARG A 50 1.31 8.60 20.41
C ARG A 50 -0.15 8.97 20.22
N ASN A 51 -0.62 9.84 21.09
CA ASN A 51 -1.89 10.50 20.91
C ASN A 51 -1.75 11.53 19.77
N PRO A 52 -2.63 11.55 18.77
CA PRO A 52 -2.59 12.54 17.69
C PRO A 52 -2.80 13.99 18.16
N ARG A 53 -3.22 14.20 19.42
CA ARG A 53 -3.32 15.54 20.04
C ARG A 53 -1.98 16.08 20.53
N GLU A 54 -0.95 15.25 20.62
CA GLU A 54 0.41 15.66 20.94
C GLU A 54 1.11 16.21 19.70
N ALA A 55 2.21 16.96 19.90
CA ALA A 55 3.02 17.43 18.78
C ALA A 55 3.60 16.24 17.99
N PRO A 56 3.73 16.34 16.64
CA PRO A 56 4.34 15.27 15.85
C PRO A 56 5.79 15.02 16.26
N VAL A 57 6.27 13.81 16.00
CA VAL A 57 7.70 13.53 16.01
C VAL A 57 8.32 14.28 14.84
N HIS A 58 9.37 15.03 15.08
CA HIS A 58 10.14 15.65 14.01
C HIS A 58 11.13 14.61 13.46
N PHE A 59 11.00 14.30 12.16
CA PHE A 59 11.87 13.40 11.44
C PHE A 59 12.77 14.22 10.53
N GLU A 60 14.06 14.23 10.84
CA GLU A 60 15.11 15.00 10.17
C GLU A 60 16.42 14.22 10.14
N GLY A 61 17.50 14.82 9.65
CA GLY A 61 18.82 14.20 9.61
C GLY A 61 18.97 13.18 8.47
N PHE A 62 18.27 13.39 7.38
CA PHE A 62 18.38 12.66 6.13
C PHE A 62 18.79 13.61 4.99
N GLU A 63 19.29 13.05 3.91
CA GLU A 63 19.61 13.79 2.69
C GLU A 63 18.43 13.85 1.73
N VAL A 64 18.43 14.83 0.84
CA VAL A 64 17.41 15.01 -0.20
C VAL A 64 18.09 15.24 -1.54
N LEU A 65 17.85 14.32 -2.49
CA LEU A 65 18.31 14.38 -3.87
C LEU A 65 17.12 14.66 -4.80
N THR A 66 17.40 15.32 -5.91
CA THR A 66 16.38 15.69 -6.91
C THR A 66 16.73 15.25 -8.32
N GLU A 67 18.02 15.02 -8.59
CA GLU A 67 18.55 14.63 -9.88
C GLU A 67 19.05 13.18 -9.87
N MET A 68 18.81 12.45 -10.96
CA MET A 68 19.23 11.05 -11.07
C MET A 68 20.77 10.91 -11.12
N SER A 69 21.47 11.94 -11.56
CA SER A 69 22.93 12.02 -11.53
C SER A 69 23.48 11.98 -10.10
N GLU A 70 22.80 12.64 -9.16
CA GLU A 70 23.18 12.63 -7.74
C GLU A 70 23.04 11.21 -7.16
N VAL A 71 21.99 10.45 -7.57
CA VAL A 71 21.82 9.04 -7.16
C VAL A 71 23.00 8.18 -7.59
N ALA A 72 23.58 8.45 -8.78
CA ALA A 72 24.71 7.72 -9.32
C ALA A 72 26.03 7.96 -8.56
N GLU A 73 26.16 9.06 -7.82
CA GLU A 73 27.35 9.41 -7.05
C GLU A 73 27.47 8.62 -5.74
N HIS A 74 26.40 7.94 -5.33
CA HIS A 74 26.32 7.21 -4.07
C HIS A 74 26.31 5.69 -4.28
N ARG A 75 26.72 4.97 -3.23
CA ARG A 75 26.52 3.52 -3.13
C ARG A 75 25.38 3.24 -2.16
N TRP A 76 24.40 2.49 -2.63
CA TRP A 76 23.21 2.14 -1.87
C TRP A 76 23.26 0.68 -1.42
N ASP A 77 22.80 0.43 -0.19
CA ASP A 77 22.52 -0.93 0.29
C ASP A 77 21.09 -1.35 -0.05
N VAL A 78 20.15 -0.38 0.06
CA VAL A 78 18.73 -0.59 -0.24
C VAL A 78 18.17 0.64 -0.98
N ILE A 79 17.47 0.40 -2.08
CA ILE A 79 16.66 1.42 -2.77
C ILE A 79 15.20 1.02 -2.61
N VAL A 80 14.35 1.90 -2.06
CA VAL A 80 12.95 1.63 -1.74
C VAL A 80 12.03 2.37 -2.68
N LEU A 81 11.18 1.67 -3.40
CA LEU A 81 10.16 2.27 -4.26
C LEU A 81 8.92 2.62 -3.43
N CYS A 82 8.76 3.92 -3.10
CA CYS A 82 7.66 4.46 -2.31
C CYS A 82 6.68 5.31 -3.14
N VAL A 83 6.62 5.05 -4.44
CA VAL A 83 5.72 5.74 -5.38
C VAL A 83 4.48 4.90 -5.65
N PRO A 84 3.32 5.50 -5.96
CA PRO A 84 2.14 4.74 -6.35
C PRO A 84 2.33 4.11 -7.75
N GLY A 85 1.64 3.00 -8.04
CA GLY A 85 1.74 2.27 -9.31
C GLY A 85 1.63 3.14 -10.58
N PRO A 86 0.72 4.12 -10.69
CA PRO A 86 0.72 5.03 -11.84
C PRO A 86 1.98 5.85 -12.00
N ALA A 87 2.60 6.28 -10.90
CA ALA A 87 3.87 6.98 -10.97
C ALA A 87 5.02 6.03 -11.31
N LEU A 88 4.95 4.78 -10.86
CA LEU A 88 5.91 3.73 -11.24
C LEU A 88 5.88 3.48 -12.75
N ARG A 89 4.70 3.44 -13.35
CA ARG A 89 4.48 3.20 -14.80
C ARG A 89 4.65 4.46 -15.66
N SER A 90 4.80 5.65 -15.05
CA SER A 90 4.90 6.91 -15.79
C SER A 90 6.35 7.30 -16.05
N GLY A 91 6.63 7.62 -17.32
CA GLY A 91 7.94 8.11 -17.71
C GLY A 91 9.00 7.00 -17.81
N ARG A 92 10.26 7.42 -17.93
CA ARG A 92 11.43 6.54 -18.15
C ARG A 92 12.32 6.40 -16.92
N TRP A 93 11.94 7.01 -15.80
CA TRP A 93 12.79 7.11 -14.61
C TRP A 93 13.17 5.74 -14.01
N LEU A 94 12.30 4.72 -14.12
CA LEU A 94 12.63 3.37 -13.65
C LEU A 94 13.71 2.72 -14.52
N ALA A 95 13.65 2.93 -15.84
CA ALA A 95 14.71 2.51 -16.76
C ALA A 95 16.03 3.27 -16.53
N GLU A 96 15.95 4.52 -16.09
CA GLU A 96 17.12 5.32 -15.71
C GLU A 96 17.70 4.88 -14.36
N LEU A 97 16.83 4.51 -13.40
CA LEU A 97 17.25 4.01 -12.10
C LEU A 97 17.86 2.61 -12.17
N GLY A 98 17.36 1.72 -13.04
CA GLY A 98 17.80 0.33 -13.14
C GLY A 98 19.32 0.14 -13.16
N PRO A 99 20.06 0.80 -14.06
CA PRO A 99 21.52 0.73 -14.10
C PRO A 99 22.23 1.27 -12.83
N LEU A 100 21.55 2.15 -12.07
CA LEU A 100 22.11 2.77 -10.86
C LEU A 100 21.90 1.92 -9.61
N VAL A 101 21.10 0.87 -9.69
CA VAL A 101 20.88 -0.05 -8.55
C VAL A 101 22.19 -0.73 -8.14
N GLY A 102 23.07 -1.03 -9.09
CA GLY A 102 24.36 -1.69 -8.81
C GLY A 102 24.14 -3.00 -8.04
N ASP A 103 24.80 -3.15 -6.88
CA ASP A 103 24.65 -4.31 -5.98
C ASP A 103 23.56 -4.14 -4.93
N ALA A 104 22.86 -3.01 -4.90
CA ALA A 104 21.83 -2.72 -3.90
C ALA A 104 20.66 -3.70 -3.97
N THR A 105 19.93 -3.79 -2.87
CA THR A 105 18.62 -4.42 -2.85
C THR A 105 17.57 -3.40 -3.31
N LEU A 106 16.81 -3.73 -4.34
CA LEU A 106 15.61 -2.96 -4.68
C LEU A 106 14.42 -3.47 -3.87
N LEU A 107 13.91 -2.65 -2.94
CA LEU A 107 12.71 -2.95 -2.18
C LEU A 107 11.49 -2.36 -2.88
N ASN A 108 10.68 -3.24 -3.47
CA ASN A 108 9.44 -2.87 -4.13
C ASN A 108 8.27 -2.95 -3.13
N LEU A 109 7.59 -1.83 -2.88
CA LEU A 109 6.42 -1.74 -2.00
C LEU A 109 5.10 -1.61 -2.78
N THR A 110 5.12 -1.76 -4.11
CA THR A 110 3.91 -1.73 -4.92
C THR A 110 3.29 -3.13 -4.97
N PRO A 111 1.98 -3.27 -4.64
CA PRO A 111 1.38 -4.59 -4.43
C PRO A 111 0.84 -5.26 -5.70
N ASP A 112 0.77 -4.56 -6.84
CA ASP A 112 0.16 -5.09 -8.06
C ASP A 112 1.11 -6.02 -8.81
N LEU A 113 0.59 -7.10 -9.39
CA LEU A 113 1.40 -8.08 -10.13
C LEU A 113 2.08 -7.46 -11.34
N GLU A 114 1.41 -6.54 -12.04
CA GLU A 114 1.97 -5.79 -13.16
C GLU A 114 3.17 -4.90 -12.74
N ASP A 115 3.16 -4.39 -11.51
CA ASP A 115 4.26 -3.59 -10.97
C ASP A 115 5.49 -4.46 -10.68
N TYR A 116 5.28 -5.71 -10.26
CA TYR A 116 6.39 -6.68 -10.11
C TYR A 116 7.05 -6.99 -11.45
N GLU A 117 6.22 -7.26 -12.48
CA GLU A 117 6.68 -7.55 -13.82
C GLU A 117 7.49 -6.38 -14.38
N LEU A 118 6.97 -5.16 -14.26
CA LEU A 118 7.65 -3.94 -14.70
C LEU A 118 8.99 -3.72 -13.99
N VAL A 119 9.08 -3.95 -12.70
CA VAL A 119 10.35 -3.84 -11.96
C VAL A 119 11.36 -4.88 -12.44
N ALA A 120 10.92 -6.12 -12.70
CA ALA A 120 11.77 -7.21 -13.19
C ALA A 120 12.34 -6.96 -14.60
N GLU A 121 11.71 -6.09 -15.40
CA GLU A 121 12.27 -5.67 -16.71
C GLU A 121 13.53 -4.81 -16.57
N HIS A 122 13.71 -4.15 -15.42
CA HIS A 122 14.79 -3.17 -15.21
C HIS A 122 15.83 -3.59 -14.17
N VAL A 123 15.45 -4.48 -13.24
CA VAL A 123 16.33 -4.92 -12.14
C VAL A 123 16.25 -6.44 -12.01
N PRO A 124 17.41 -7.14 -11.94
CA PRO A 124 17.43 -8.58 -11.77
C PRO A 124 16.63 -9.05 -10.55
N GLU A 125 15.82 -10.09 -10.72
CA GLU A 125 15.02 -10.65 -9.61
C GLU A 125 15.86 -11.03 -8.38
N ALA A 126 17.12 -11.43 -8.60
CA ALA A 126 18.09 -11.72 -7.53
C ALA A 126 18.44 -10.51 -6.65
N GLN A 127 18.00 -9.30 -7.03
CA GLN A 127 18.20 -8.06 -6.27
C GLN A 127 16.88 -7.50 -5.73
N VAL A 128 15.72 -8.03 -6.16
CA VAL A 128 14.41 -7.50 -5.78
C VAL A 128 13.89 -8.17 -4.53
N VAL A 129 13.57 -7.37 -3.55
CA VAL A 129 12.76 -7.74 -2.38
C VAL A 129 11.40 -7.09 -2.55
N ASN A 130 10.36 -7.88 -2.45
CA ASN A 130 8.98 -7.39 -2.54
C ASN A 130 8.40 -7.28 -1.14
N GLY A 131 7.77 -6.14 -0.84
CA GLY A 131 7.18 -5.87 0.46
C GLY A 131 5.70 -5.53 0.35
N MET A 132 4.94 -5.94 1.36
CA MET A 132 3.53 -5.63 1.49
C MET A 132 3.33 -4.52 2.52
N ILE A 133 2.65 -3.43 2.13
CA ILE A 133 2.34 -2.33 3.04
C ILE A 133 1.18 -2.75 3.95
N GLY A 134 1.49 -3.14 5.18
CA GLY A 134 0.51 -3.55 6.19
C GLY A 134 0.12 -2.43 7.16
N LEU A 135 0.47 -1.18 6.86
CA LEU A 135 0.12 -0.01 7.66
C LEU A 135 -0.85 0.91 6.92
N SER A 136 -1.68 1.63 7.67
CA SER A 136 -2.44 2.76 7.15
C SER A 136 -1.64 4.03 7.33
N SER A 137 -1.43 4.82 6.27
CA SER A 137 -0.72 6.10 6.34
C SER A 137 -1.48 7.19 5.58
N PHE A 138 -1.49 8.40 6.12
CA PHE A 138 -2.24 9.51 5.55
C PHE A 138 -1.72 10.88 6.01
N THR A 139 -2.05 11.91 5.24
CA THR A 139 -1.81 13.31 5.65
C THR A 139 -2.80 13.70 6.74
N ALA A 140 -2.30 14.02 7.93
CA ALA A 140 -3.07 14.51 9.07
C ALA A 140 -3.17 16.06 9.03
N PRO A 141 -4.34 16.61 9.46
CA PRO A 141 -5.51 15.90 9.97
C PRO A 141 -6.37 15.24 8.88
N LEU A 142 -7.14 14.23 9.29
CA LEU A 142 -8.30 13.80 8.50
C LEU A 142 -9.42 14.85 8.58
N PRO A 143 -10.36 14.90 7.62
CA PRO A 143 -11.54 15.75 7.72
C PRO A 143 -12.28 15.56 9.06
N GLY A 144 -12.61 16.66 9.73
CA GLY A 144 -13.27 16.64 11.04
C GLY A 144 -12.36 16.35 12.24
N ALA A 145 -11.09 16.02 12.02
CA ALA A 145 -10.09 15.85 13.08
C ALA A 145 -9.19 17.09 13.21
N THR A 146 -8.55 17.23 14.36
CA THR A 146 -7.58 18.30 14.62
C THR A 146 -6.26 17.71 15.10
N VAL A 147 -5.15 18.30 14.65
CA VAL A 147 -3.80 17.98 15.11
C VAL A 147 -3.04 19.29 15.35
N PRO A 148 -2.03 19.33 16.24
CA PRO A 148 -1.27 20.54 16.55
C PRO A 148 -0.57 21.15 15.32
N LYS A 149 -0.05 20.31 14.42
CA LYS A 149 0.61 20.71 13.17
C LYS A 149 0.29 19.68 12.07
N PRO A 150 0.15 20.09 10.80
CA PRO A 150 0.05 19.13 9.71
C PRO A 150 1.26 18.18 9.67
N GLY A 151 1.05 16.94 9.21
CA GLY A 151 2.10 15.94 9.09
C GLY A 151 1.55 14.63 8.53
N ILE A 152 2.36 13.57 8.59
CA ILE A 152 1.95 12.23 8.19
C ILE A 152 1.60 11.41 9.44
N ALA A 153 0.37 10.92 9.50
CA ALA A 153 -0.04 9.93 10.48
C ALA A 153 0.06 8.53 9.88
N TYR A 154 0.51 7.57 10.68
CA TYR A 154 0.48 6.16 10.29
C TYR A 154 0.15 5.27 11.48
N TRP A 155 -0.46 4.14 11.18
CA TRP A 155 -0.92 3.16 12.15
C TRP A 155 -0.71 1.75 11.62
N VAL A 156 -0.11 0.91 12.44
CA VAL A 156 0.03 -0.53 12.19
C VAL A 156 -1.09 -1.25 12.92
N PRO A 157 -2.00 -1.97 12.22
CA PRO A 157 -3.05 -2.72 12.89
C PRO A 157 -2.48 -3.73 13.90
N PRO A 158 -3.17 -4.01 15.01
CA PRO A 158 -2.72 -5.01 15.99
C PRO A 158 -2.41 -6.35 15.32
N PHE A 159 -1.35 -7.01 15.77
CA PHE A 159 -0.87 -8.30 15.25
C PHE A 159 -0.40 -8.30 13.78
N THR A 160 -0.37 -7.14 13.13
CA THR A 160 0.15 -7.01 11.76
C THR A 160 1.67 -6.90 11.77
N LYS A 161 2.32 -7.65 10.88
CA LYS A 161 3.73 -7.50 10.53
C LYS A 161 3.83 -7.24 9.03
N MET A 162 4.70 -6.33 8.62
CA MET A 162 5.03 -6.10 7.21
C MET A 162 5.68 -7.37 6.64
N GLY A 163 5.08 -7.94 5.60
CA GLY A 163 5.61 -9.13 4.94
C GLY A 163 6.60 -8.76 3.84
N PHE A 164 7.72 -9.46 3.77
CA PHE A 164 8.72 -9.29 2.72
C PHE A 164 9.14 -10.64 2.15
N SER A 165 9.32 -10.71 0.83
CA SER A 165 9.77 -11.90 0.12
C SER A 165 10.80 -11.56 -0.94
N GLY A 166 11.68 -12.51 -1.27
CA GLY A 166 12.76 -12.34 -2.24
C GLY A 166 13.99 -13.13 -1.83
N PRO A 167 15.18 -12.83 -2.37
CA PRO A 167 16.41 -13.51 -1.99
C PRO A 167 16.66 -13.43 -0.48
N THR A 168 16.89 -14.59 0.14
CA THR A 168 16.84 -14.76 1.60
C THR A 168 17.70 -13.75 2.37
N GLU A 169 18.94 -13.56 1.98
CA GLU A 169 19.88 -12.68 2.68
C GLU A 169 19.45 -11.21 2.57
N ARG A 170 19.05 -10.78 1.37
CA ARG A 170 18.58 -9.41 1.11
C ARG A 170 17.29 -9.13 1.88
N THR A 171 16.36 -10.09 1.87
CA THR A 171 15.08 -9.98 2.58
C THR A 171 15.29 -9.87 4.09
N ARG A 172 16.18 -10.69 4.68
CA ARG A 172 16.51 -10.62 6.11
C ARG A 172 17.09 -9.25 6.49
N ARG A 173 18.02 -8.71 5.73
CA ARG A 173 18.61 -7.38 6.00
C ARG A 173 17.54 -6.28 6.04
N VAL A 174 16.59 -6.30 5.12
CA VAL A 174 15.47 -5.35 5.11
C VAL A 174 14.58 -5.53 6.34
N VAL A 175 14.20 -6.78 6.65
CA VAL A 175 13.34 -7.12 7.80
C VAL A 175 14.01 -6.71 9.11
N ASP A 176 15.28 -7.07 9.29
CA ASP A 176 16.01 -6.79 10.54
C ASP A 176 16.14 -5.28 10.77
N ALA A 177 16.46 -4.50 9.72
CA ALA A 177 16.56 -3.06 9.84
C ALA A 177 15.22 -2.39 10.19
N LEU A 178 14.12 -2.80 9.58
CA LEU A 178 12.81 -2.26 9.87
C LEU A 178 12.29 -2.69 11.25
N ASP A 179 12.47 -3.95 11.63
CA ASP A 179 12.05 -4.48 12.92
C ASP A 179 12.85 -3.83 14.07
N GLN A 180 14.18 -3.69 13.91
CA GLN A 180 15.04 -2.94 14.83
C GLN A 180 14.63 -1.47 14.93
N GLY A 181 14.19 -0.86 13.83
CA GLY A 181 13.62 0.49 13.80
C GLY A 181 12.24 0.59 14.43
N GLY A 182 11.63 -0.55 14.79
CA GLY A 182 10.33 -0.65 15.45
C GLY A 182 9.14 -0.65 14.50
N LEU A 183 9.33 -1.03 13.22
CA LEU A 183 8.27 -1.41 12.30
C LEU A 183 8.19 -2.93 12.26
N PRO A 184 7.16 -3.55 12.87
CA PRO A 184 7.05 -5.00 12.94
C PRO A 184 7.12 -5.63 11.55
N SER A 185 8.14 -6.43 11.28
CA SER A 185 8.43 -6.98 9.98
C SER A 185 8.66 -8.49 10.05
N LYS A 186 8.49 -9.21 8.93
CA LYS A 186 8.76 -10.65 8.83
C LYS A 186 9.09 -11.06 7.40
N VAL A 187 9.89 -12.11 7.26
CA VAL A 187 10.02 -12.82 5.99
C VAL A 187 8.77 -13.66 5.76
N VAL A 188 8.29 -13.69 4.53
CA VAL A 188 7.17 -14.52 4.06
C VAL A 188 7.60 -15.24 2.78
N ASP A 189 6.90 -16.31 2.42
CA ASP A 189 7.26 -17.11 1.25
C ASP A 189 7.06 -16.32 -0.05
N ASP A 190 5.90 -15.70 -0.22
CA ASP A 190 5.58 -14.91 -1.42
C ASP A 190 4.59 -13.76 -1.09
N THR A 191 5.06 -12.52 -1.18
CA THR A 191 4.21 -11.33 -1.00
C THR A 191 3.24 -11.13 -2.15
N ARG A 192 3.56 -11.63 -3.37
CA ARG A 192 2.67 -11.55 -4.54
C ARG A 192 1.40 -12.38 -4.31
N GLU A 193 1.56 -13.59 -3.75
CA GLU A 193 0.44 -14.44 -3.36
C GLU A 193 -0.44 -13.74 -2.30
N GLN A 194 0.18 -13.20 -1.26
CA GLN A 194 -0.55 -12.49 -0.21
C GLN A 194 -1.30 -11.27 -0.75
N SER A 195 -0.69 -10.52 -1.66
CA SER A 195 -1.31 -9.38 -2.31
C SER A 195 -2.45 -9.79 -3.24
N ALA A 196 -2.25 -10.80 -4.08
CA ALA A 196 -3.24 -11.27 -5.04
C ALA A 196 -4.53 -11.76 -4.37
N PHE A 197 -4.44 -12.39 -3.19
CA PHE A 197 -5.61 -12.81 -2.43
C PHE A 197 -6.07 -11.79 -1.37
N GLY A 198 -5.22 -10.87 -0.93
CA GLY A 198 -5.57 -9.86 0.06
C GLY A 198 -6.21 -8.59 -0.54
N SER A 199 -5.65 -8.10 -1.64
CA SER A 199 -6.08 -6.84 -2.26
C SER A 199 -7.54 -6.84 -2.72
N PRO A 200 -8.11 -7.91 -3.33
CA PRO A 200 -9.51 -7.91 -3.74
C PRO A 200 -10.49 -7.68 -2.59
N ILE A 201 -10.18 -8.17 -1.38
CA ILE A 201 -11.04 -7.97 -0.20
C ILE A 201 -11.23 -6.48 0.07
N LEU A 202 -10.13 -5.71 0.07
CA LEU A 202 -10.17 -4.27 0.29
C LEU A 202 -10.76 -3.52 -0.92
N GLN A 203 -10.43 -3.91 -2.14
CA GLN A 203 -10.91 -3.25 -3.35
C GLN A 203 -12.45 -3.32 -3.44
N PHE A 204 -13.03 -4.51 -3.25
CA PHE A 204 -14.49 -4.66 -3.27
C PHE A 204 -15.15 -4.05 -2.02
N LEU A 205 -14.48 -4.06 -0.85
CA LEU A 205 -14.98 -3.34 0.32
C LEU A 205 -15.10 -1.84 0.05
N VAL A 206 -14.08 -1.24 -0.54
CA VAL A 206 -14.07 0.18 -0.92
C VAL A 206 -15.20 0.49 -1.89
N ALA A 207 -15.37 -0.33 -2.94
CA ALA A 207 -16.43 -0.15 -3.93
C ALA A 207 -17.84 -0.20 -3.29
N VAL A 208 -18.15 -1.22 -2.48
CA VAL A 208 -19.47 -1.30 -1.83
C VAL A 208 -19.64 -0.26 -0.73
N LEU A 209 -18.56 0.22 -0.12
CA LEU A 209 -18.62 1.29 0.88
C LEU A 209 -18.90 2.65 0.21
N GLU A 210 -18.37 2.89 -0.99
CA GLU A 210 -18.71 4.06 -1.81
C GLU A 210 -20.19 4.08 -2.15
N LEU A 211 -20.78 2.92 -2.54
CA LEU A 211 -22.23 2.76 -2.74
C LEU A 211 -23.09 2.99 -1.49
N CYS A 212 -22.46 2.97 -0.31
CA CYS A 212 -23.06 3.30 0.99
C CYS A 212 -22.62 4.69 1.48
N HIS A 213 -22.24 5.61 0.59
CA HIS A 213 -21.78 6.96 0.92
C HIS A 213 -20.70 6.97 2.02
N TRP A 214 -19.78 6.01 1.96
CA TRP A 214 -18.68 5.81 2.92
C TRP A 214 -19.14 5.56 4.37
N ARG A 215 -20.34 5.00 4.56
CA ARG A 215 -20.93 4.76 5.87
C ARG A 215 -20.97 3.29 6.22
N PHE A 216 -20.16 2.86 7.18
CA PHE A 216 -20.14 1.48 7.66
C PHE A 216 -21.47 1.03 8.29
N ASP A 217 -22.21 1.95 8.92
CA ASP A 217 -23.51 1.61 9.52
C ASP A 217 -24.55 1.30 8.44
N GLU A 218 -24.50 1.98 7.31
CA GLU A 218 -25.34 1.69 6.15
C GLU A 218 -24.95 0.36 5.50
N LEU A 219 -23.64 0.15 5.21
CA LEU A 219 -23.17 -1.12 4.67
C LEU A 219 -23.60 -2.32 5.52
N ARG A 220 -23.57 -2.20 6.87
CA ARG A 220 -24.02 -3.28 7.76
C ARG A 220 -25.51 -3.63 7.64
N ARG A 221 -26.35 -2.70 7.17
CA ARG A 221 -27.79 -2.93 6.91
C ARG A 221 -28.04 -3.53 5.53
N ARG A 222 -27.16 -3.29 4.58
CA ARG A 222 -27.24 -3.73 3.17
C ARG A 222 -26.71 -5.16 3.04
N ARG A 223 -27.53 -6.15 3.37
CA ARG A 223 -27.16 -7.58 3.26
C ARG A 223 -26.85 -7.98 1.82
N ASP A 224 -27.54 -7.36 0.85
CA ASP A 224 -27.32 -7.51 -0.58
C ASP A 224 -25.90 -7.11 -1.01
N LEU A 225 -25.41 -5.92 -0.57
CA LEU A 225 -24.05 -5.46 -0.84
C LEU A 225 -22.97 -6.29 -0.14
N LEU A 226 -23.24 -6.75 1.09
CA LEU A 226 -22.32 -7.66 1.79
C LEU A 226 -22.21 -9.02 1.06
N ALA A 227 -23.32 -9.54 0.52
CA ALA A 227 -23.32 -10.76 -0.27
C ALA A 227 -22.66 -10.54 -1.64
N LEU A 228 -22.88 -9.38 -2.27
CA LEU A 228 -22.25 -9.00 -3.52
C LEU A 228 -20.73 -8.87 -3.36
N HIS A 229 -20.26 -8.15 -2.34
CA HIS A 229 -18.84 -8.09 -1.98
C HIS A 229 -18.22 -9.49 -1.87
N HIS A 230 -18.88 -10.39 -1.13
CA HIS A 230 -18.37 -11.75 -0.96
C HIS A 230 -18.23 -12.49 -2.30
N ARG A 231 -19.27 -12.47 -3.16
CA ARG A 231 -19.21 -13.14 -4.47
C ARG A 231 -18.13 -12.53 -5.37
N ALA A 232 -18.09 -11.20 -5.51
CA ALA A 232 -17.09 -10.51 -6.34
C ALA A 232 -15.65 -10.78 -5.85
N THR A 233 -15.43 -10.79 -4.53
CA THR A 233 -14.13 -11.12 -3.95
C THR A 233 -13.74 -12.57 -4.28
N HIS A 234 -14.67 -13.51 -4.23
CA HIS A 234 -14.41 -14.91 -4.59
C HIS A 234 -14.12 -15.10 -6.08
N GLU A 235 -14.83 -14.40 -6.97
CA GLU A 235 -14.51 -14.38 -8.40
C GLU A 235 -13.07 -13.86 -8.64
N ALA A 236 -12.67 -12.78 -7.96
CA ALA A 236 -11.30 -12.27 -8.04
C ALA A 236 -10.25 -13.25 -7.47
N PHE A 237 -10.61 -14.07 -6.48
CA PHE A 237 -9.71 -15.13 -6.00
C PHE A 237 -9.48 -16.22 -7.04
N GLU A 238 -10.50 -16.59 -7.84
CA GLU A 238 -10.33 -17.53 -8.94
C GLU A 238 -9.40 -16.96 -10.02
N VAL A 239 -9.53 -15.67 -10.34
CA VAL A 239 -8.60 -14.97 -11.25
C VAL A 239 -7.17 -15.05 -10.73
N ALA A 240 -6.94 -14.73 -9.45
CA ALA A 240 -5.63 -14.80 -8.82
C ALA A 240 -5.08 -16.24 -8.79
N SER A 241 -5.94 -17.21 -8.48
CA SER A 241 -5.60 -18.64 -8.46
C SER A 241 -5.11 -19.11 -9.83
N THR A 242 -5.84 -18.76 -10.89
CA THR A 242 -5.47 -19.10 -12.28
C THR A 242 -4.15 -18.45 -12.67
N ARG A 243 -3.96 -17.14 -12.36
CA ARG A 243 -2.74 -16.40 -12.72
C ARG A 243 -1.49 -16.93 -12.00
N LEU A 244 -1.62 -17.29 -10.73
CA LEU A 244 -0.51 -17.78 -9.91
C LEU A 244 -0.26 -19.29 -10.04
N GLY A 245 -1.20 -20.04 -10.63
CA GLY A 245 -1.17 -21.51 -10.64
C GLY A 245 -1.25 -22.11 -9.22
N LYS A 246 -1.85 -21.39 -8.26
CA LYS A 246 -1.93 -21.78 -6.84
C LYS A 246 -3.38 -21.84 -6.37
N PRO A 247 -3.74 -22.78 -5.47
CA PRO A 247 -5.10 -22.81 -4.92
C PRO A 247 -5.39 -21.61 -4.03
N VAL A 248 -6.65 -21.19 -4.00
CA VAL A 248 -7.10 -20.12 -3.08
C VAL A 248 -6.84 -20.53 -1.63
N PRO A 249 -6.12 -19.73 -0.82
CA PRO A 249 -5.80 -20.07 0.57
C PRO A 249 -7.06 -20.27 1.42
N LEU A 250 -7.09 -21.29 2.27
CA LEU A 250 -8.25 -21.62 3.10
C LEU A 250 -8.69 -20.44 3.98
N GLY A 251 -7.75 -19.67 4.52
CA GLY A 251 -8.05 -18.52 5.38
C GLY A 251 -8.91 -17.46 4.68
N VAL A 252 -8.62 -17.15 3.40
CA VAL A 252 -9.41 -16.15 2.65
C VAL A 252 -10.73 -16.75 2.15
N ARG A 253 -10.78 -18.04 1.83
CA ARG A 253 -12.04 -18.75 1.45
C ARG A 253 -13.09 -18.72 2.55
N LEU A 254 -12.68 -18.63 3.81
CA LEU A 254 -13.57 -18.60 4.97
C LEU A 254 -14.12 -17.21 5.28
N ILE A 255 -13.70 -16.15 4.59
CA ILE A 255 -14.22 -14.80 4.78
C ILE A 255 -15.67 -14.76 4.26
N ARG A 256 -16.62 -14.70 5.20
CA ARG A 256 -18.06 -14.69 4.93
C ARG A 256 -18.66 -13.28 5.15
N PRO A 257 -19.81 -12.95 4.60
CA PRO A 257 -20.45 -11.64 4.77
C PRO A 257 -20.59 -11.20 6.24
N TRP A 258 -20.85 -12.15 7.16
CA TRP A 258 -20.96 -11.85 8.59
C TRP A 258 -19.61 -11.43 9.20
N VAL A 259 -18.47 -11.95 8.70
CA VAL A 259 -17.12 -11.56 9.15
C VAL A 259 -16.88 -10.09 8.82
N LEU A 260 -17.18 -9.69 7.58
CA LEU A 260 -17.07 -8.29 7.17
C LEU A 260 -17.99 -7.38 7.98
N ARG A 261 -19.24 -7.82 8.21
CA ARG A 261 -20.19 -7.08 9.05
C ARG A 261 -19.68 -6.90 10.48
N LEU A 262 -19.04 -7.91 11.07
CA LEU A 262 -18.42 -7.82 12.39
C LEU A 262 -17.19 -6.92 12.37
N ALA A 263 -16.29 -7.10 11.40
CA ALA A 263 -15.08 -6.29 11.27
C ALA A 263 -15.41 -4.79 11.16
N THR A 264 -16.39 -4.42 10.32
CA THR A 264 -16.83 -3.01 10.18
C THR A 264 -17.49 -2.44 11.43
N ARG A 265 -17.98 -3.30 12.35
CA ARG A 265 -18.49 -2.87 13.67
C ARG A 265 -17.33 -2.66 14.65
N LEU A 266 -16.32 -3.51 14.61
CA LEU A 266 -15.23 -3.51 15.59
C LEU A 266 -14.12 -2.49 15.24
N VAL A 267 -13.96 -2.13 13.98
CA VAL A 267 -12.88 -1.24 13.51
C VAL A 267 -12.82 0.08 14.27
N ARG A 268 -13.97 0.63 14.67
CA ARG A 268 -14.06 1.88 15.45
C ARG A 268 -13.44 1.80 16.85
N PHE A 269 -13.27 0.59 17.39
CA PHE A 269 -12.66 0.38 18.71
C PHE A 269 -11.17 0.05 18.62
N VAL A 270 -10.70 -0.30 17.43
CA VAL A 270 -9.33 -0.74 17.17
C VAL A 270 -8.50 0.36 16.50
N ALA A 271 -9.08 1.02 15.50
CA ALA A 271 -8.41 2.12 14.79
C ALA A 271 -8.41 3.40 15.64
N PRO A 272 -7.28 4.11 15.78
CA PRO A 272 -7.17 5.36 16.53
C PRO A 272 -7.67 6.59 15.75
N PHE A 273 -8.36 6.38 14.63
CA PHE A 273 -8.93 7.41 13.75
C PHE A 273 -10.21 6.89 13.10
N ASP A 274 -10.99 7.78 12.49
CA ASP A 274 -12.17 7.37 11.73
C ASP A 274 -11.75 6.66 10.44
N MET A 275 -11.93 5.34 10.41
CA MET A 275 -11.56 4.48 9.28
C MET A 275 -12.39 4.79 8.03
N ALA A 276 -13.66 5.17 8.16
CA ALA A 276 -14.51 5.50 7.02
C ALA A 276 -14.01 6.78 6.34
N VAL A 277 -13.71 7.82 7.12
CA VAL A 277 -13.14 9.08 6.63
C VAL A 277 -11.76 8.84 6.00
N PHE A 278 -10.93 7.98 6.61
CA PHE A 278 -9.64 7.61 6.04
C PHE A 278 -9.79 6.94 4.68
N LEU A 279 -10.64 5.91 4.58
CA LEU A 279 -10.89 5.20 3.32
C LEU A 279 -11.45 6.15 2.26
N GLN A 280 -12.43 6.97 2.61
CA GLN A 280 -12.99 7.97 1.71
C GLN A 280 -11.90 8.91 1.17
N LYS A 281 -11.13 9.55 2.06
CA LYS A 281 -10.06 10.49 1.66
C LYS A 281 -8.98 9.81 0.80
N HIS A 282 -8.63 8.57 1.16
CA HIS A 282 -7.59 7.81 0.46
C HIS A 282 -8.05 7.40 -0.93
N PHE A 283 -9.24 6.79 -1.05
CA PHE A 283 -9.71 6.20 -2.29
C PHE A 283 -10.44 7.19 -3.21
N THR A 284 -10.99 8.30 -2.70
CA THR A 284 -11.52 9.37 -3.56
C THR A 284 -10.41 10.05 -4.37
N LYS A 285 -9.20 10.17 -3.83
CA LYS A 285 -8.05 10.71 -4.57
C LYS A 285 -7.59 9.82 -5.73
N VAL A 286 -7.90 8.54 -5.66
CA VAL A 286 -7.49 7.50 -6.61
C VAL A 286 -8.72 6.80 -7.22
N GLY A 287 -9.86 7.47 -7.25
CA GLY A 287 -11.14 6.89 -7.71
C GLY A 287 -11.05 6.25 -9.10
N ASP A 288 -10.37 6.92 -10.03
CA ASP A 288 -10.12 6.39 -11.38
C ASP A 288 -9.31 5.10 -11.34
N GLN A 289 -8.41 4.93 -10.38
CA GLN A 289 -7.64 3.70 -10.21
C GLN A 289 -8.50 2.55 -9.69
N THR A 290 -9.45 2.82 -8.79
CA THR A 290 -10.38 1.79 -8.29
C THR A 290 -11.20 1.24 -9.45
N GLU A 291 -11.79 2.10 -10.26
CA GLU A 291 -12.55 1.69 -11.44
C GLU A 291 -11.68 0.95 -12.45
N PHE A 292 -10.50 1.50 -12.77
CA PHE A 292 -9.55 0.86 -13.69
C PHE A 292 -9.19 -0.56 -13.24
N ARG A 293 -8.90 -0.75 -11.94
CA ARG A 293 -8.57 -2.07 -11.38
C ARG A 293 -9.74 -3.04 -11.45
N LEU A 294 -10.97 -2.59 -11.17
CA LEU A 294 -12.14 -3.44 -11.29
C LEU A 294 -12.39 -3.86 -12.75
N ARG A 295 -12.25 -2.93 -13.70
CA ARG A 295 -12.32 -3.23 -15.14
C ARG A 295 -11.25 -4.25 -15.56
N THR A 296 -10.01 -4.07 -15.10
CA THR A 296 -8.91 -5.00 -15.38
C THR A 296 -9.21 -6.39 -14.83
N LEU A 297 -9.72 -6.50 -13.59
CA LEU A 297 -10.09 -7.79 -13.01
C LEU A 297 -11.20 -8.50 -13.79
N VAL A 298 -12.24 -7.76 -14.19
CA VAL A 298 -13.33 -8.31 -15.02
C VAL A 298 -12.79 -8.82 -16.36
N ALA A 299 -12.03 -7.98 -17.07
CA ALA A 299 -11.45 -8.36 -18.37
C ALA A 299 -10.50 -9.56 -18.26
N THR A 300 -9.71 -9.63 -17.16
CA THR A 300 -8.82 -10.77 -16.92
C THR A 300 -9.61 -12.05 -16.63
N ALA A 301 -10.69 -11.95 -15.84
CA ALA A 301 -11.56 -13.10 -15.58
C ALA A 301 -12.16 -13.67 -16.87
N GLU A 302 -12.69 -12.79 -17.71
CA GLU A 302 -13.27 -13.16 -19.02
C GLU A 302 -12.22 -13.83 -19.93
N ALA A 303 -11.03 -13.25 -20.03
CA ALA A 303 -9.92 -13.80 -20.82
C ALA A 303 -9.46 -15.19 -20.31
N GLN A 304 -9.59 -15.46 -19.02
CA GLN A 304 -9.27 -16.75 -18.39
C GLN A 304 -10.43 -17.75 -18.38
N GLY A 305 -11.65 -17.34 -18.78
CA GLY A 305 -12.86 -18.15 -18.67
C GLY A 305 -13.35 -18.33 -17.22
N ASN A 306 -12.94 -17.44 -16.31
CA ASN A 306 -13.37 -17.42 -14.92
C ASN A 306 -14.71 -16.66 -14.75
N PRO A 307 -15.50 -16.95 -13.71
CA PRO A 307 -16.69 -16.16 -13.38
C PRO A 307 -16.35 -14.68 -13.11
N SER A 308 -17.16 -13.75 -13.63
CA SER A 308 -16.98 -12.30 -13.48
C SER A 308 -18.28 -11.53 -13.18
N ALA A 309 -19.42 -12.22 -13.11
CA ALA A 309 -20.75 -11.60 -13.04
C ALA A 309 -20.94 -10.70 -11.79
N ALA A 310 -20.44 -11.12 -10.64
CA ALA A 310 -20.55 -10.32 -9.42
C ALA A 310 -19.57 -9.14 -9.45
N MET A 311 -18.36 -9.31 -9.98
CA MET A 311 -17.40 -8.22 -10.19
C MET A 311 -17.96 -7.17 -11.14
N GLN A 312 -18.57 -7.60 -12.27
CA GLN A 312 -19.23 -6.72 -13.22
C GLN A 312 -20.39 -5.95 -12.57
N THR A 313 -21.22 -6.62 -11.76
CA THR A 313 -22.32 -5.97 -11.03
C THR A 313 -21.80 -4.86 -10.09
N VAL A 314 -20.69 -5.08 -9.40
CA VAL A 314 -20.08 -4.04 -8.54
C VAL A 314 -19.58 -2.87 -9.38
N LEU A 315 -18.93 -3.16 -10.51
CA LEU A 315 -18.39 -2.15 -11.41
C LEU A 315 -19.50 -1.27 -11.98
N ASP A 316 -20.58 -1.88 -12.50
CA ASP A 316 -21.71 -1.17 -13.09
C ASP A 316 -22.39 -0.26 -12.05
N ALA A 317 -22.66 -0.79 -10.87
CA ALA A 317 -23.24 0.00 -9.76
C ALA A 317 -22.36 1.18 -9.36
N LEU A 318 -21.02 1.00 -9.34
CA LEU A 318 -20.08 2.07 -9.01
C LEU A 318 -20.08 3.18 -10.07
N ILE A 319 -20.08 2.82 -11.36
CA ILE A 319 -20.13 3.76 -12.48
C ILE A 319 -21.44 4.56 -12.43
N GLU A 320 -22.59 3.87 -12.25
CA GLU A 320 -23.89 4.52 -12.14
C GLU A 320 -23.96 5.49 -10.97
N ALA A 321 -23.47 5.09 -9.78
CA ALA A 321 -23.44 5.95 -8.60
C ALA A 321 -22.61 7.21 -8.82
N ARG A 322 -21.47 7.11 -9.52
CA ARG A 322 -20.60 8.26 -9.84
C ARG A 322 -21.18 9.16 -10.89
N ALA A 323 -21.90 8.62 -11.87
CA ALA A 323 -22.57 9.43 -12.90
C ALA A 323 -23.74 10.27 -12.33
N ASN A 324 -24.29 9.85 -11.19
CA ASN A 324 -25.41 10.51 -10.51
C ASN A 324 -24.98 11.42 -9.32
N SER A 325 -23.66 11.56 -9.06
CA SER A 325 -23.08 12.37 -7.97
C SER A 325 -22.54 13.69 -8.49
#